data_9733184588ca9ebf31101ab00cef3407
#
_entry.id   9733184588ca9ebf31101ab00cef3407
#
_cell.length_a   1.000
_cell.length_b   1.000
_cell.length_c   1.000
_cell.angle_alpha   90.00
_cell.angle_beta   90.00
_cell.angle_gamma   90.00
#
_symmetry.space_group_name_H-M   'P 1'
#
loop_
_entity.id
_entity.type
_entity.pdbx_description
1 polymer ?
#
loop_
_entity_poly.entity_id
_entity_poly.type
_entity_poly.pdbx_seq_one_letter_code
_entity_poly.pdbx_strand_id
1 'polypeptide(L)'
;MQQDSNKKKGKGYRVRPASARERLNGRTRRVCSILGLAAVVLASAVVVHSLYVIQIRDGAKYRQYAAQQQLLDTTVKATRGEIYDANGITLASTSVVWNIWADPSYSSILYTTSTNDDKTTVRTFDPTMCAEVSQGITLRLLSGDGESLDAVDTSSEEYTQQYQTVYDALSKIDSSYVVLATKVNNAVKLSIEDYVSGFNKAHKKGSGADRIGRVSVSAEKSSQRNYPYGAFAAAVLGFTDGEGVGTYGLEKSYQSTLAGVDGRTITRRNAVGNAIADQNATTFAAKDGSNLVLSLDVN
;
A
#
# COMPACT_ATOMS: atom_id res chain seq x y z
N MET A 1 95.86 8.26 -62.00
CA MET A 1 94.60 7.64 -61.75
C MET A 1 93.93 8.32 -60.57
N GLN A 2 93.04 9.18 -60.90
CA GLN A 2 92.40 10.11 -59.97
C GLN A 2 91.23 9.45 -59.28
N GLN A 3 91.19 9.54 -57.93
CA GLN A 3 90.00 9.23 -57.12
C GLN A 3 89.30 10.52 -56.80
N ASP A 4 88.08 10.62 -57.30
CA ASP A 4 87.14 11.72 -57.01
C ASP A 4 86.36 11.39 -55.73
N SER A 5 86.56 12.15 -54.68
CA SER A 5 85.83 12.02 -53.41
C SER A 5 84.64 13.01 -53.42
N ASN A 6 83.47 12.47 -53.62
CA ASN A 6 82.22 13.24 -53.64
C ASN A 6 81.68 13.37 -52.22
N LYS A 7 81.88 14.53 -51.61
CA LYS A 7 81.43 14.92 -50.28
C LYS A 7 80.01 15.46 -50.34
N LYS A 8 79.02 14.61 -50.05
CA LYS A 8 77.62 15.04 -49.91
C LYS A 8 77.44 15.92 -48.66
N LYS A 9 77.16 17.23 -48.92
CA LYS A 9 76.78 18.19 -47.87
C LYS A 9 75.32 17.85 -47.37
N GLY A 10 75.24 17.47 -46.10
CA GLY A 10 73.91 17.31 -45.39
C GLY A 10 73.20 18.63 -45.34
N LYS A 11 71.98 18.65 -45.87
CA LYS A 11 71.02 19.79 -45.73
C LYS A 11 70.55 19.83 -44.29
N GLY A 12 71.09 20.78 -43.51
CA GLY A 12 70.59 21.08 -42.18
C GLY A 12 69.11 21.57 -42.27
N TYR A 13 68.19 20.85 -41.64
CA TYR A 13 66.79 21.29 -41.46
C TYR A 13 66.77 22.53 -40.54
N ARG A 14 66.59 23.71 -41.15
CA ARG A 14 66.29 24.93 -40.39
C ARG A 14 64.82 24.80 -39.88
N VAL A 15 64.68 24.54 -38.59
CA VAL A 15 63.38 24.68 -37.93
C VAL A 15 62.97 26.15 -38.03
N ARG A 16 61.90 26.41 -38.78
CA ARG A 16 61.30 27.78 -38.87
C ARG A 16 60.73 28.13 -37.48
N PRO A 17 61.12 29.30 -36.92
CA PRO A 17 60.49 29.74 -35.69
C PRO A 17 58.98 29.94 -35.92
N ALA A 18 58.13 29.40 -35.01
CA ALA A 18 56.67 29.52 -35.07
C ALA A 18 56.25 30.99 -35.26
N SER A 19 55.39 31.25 -36.21
CA SER A 19 54.87 32.58 -36.48
C SER A 19 54.19 33.18 -35.25
N ALA A 20 54.17 34.53 -35.14
CA ALA A 20 53.53 35.19 -34.01
C ALA A 20 52.06 34.77 -33.86
N ARG A 21 51.36 34.40 -34.95
CA ARG A 21 50.02 33.85 -34.95
C ARG A 21 49.93 32.48 -34.36
N GLU A 22 50.92 31.59 -34.57
CA GLU A 22 50.95 30.25 -33.96
C GLU A 22 51.23 30.33 -32.44
N ARG A 23 52.00 31.30 -32.00
CA ARG A 23 52.23 31.55 -30.55
C ARG A 23 51.01 32.13 -29.87
N LEU A 24 50.22 32.99 -30.53
CA LEU A 24 48.93 33.49 -30.03
C LEU A 24 47.89 32.36 -29.91
N ASN A 25 47.78 31.51 -30.94
CA ASN A 25 46.86 30.35 -30.89
C ASN A 25 47.27 29.34 -29.81
N GLY A 26 48.56 29.15 -29.54
CA GLY A 26 49.06 28.30 -28.47
C GLY A 26 48.73 28.85 -27.08
N ARG A 27 48.78 30.18 -26.91
CA ARG A 27 48.43 30.83 -25.63
C ARG A 27 46.91 30.79 -25.37
N THR A 28 46.11 31.14 -26.36
CA THR A 28 44.61 31.07 -26.24
C THR A 28 44.16 29.65 -26.00
N ARG A 29 44.72 28.65 -26.66
CA ARG A 29 44.43 27.25 -26.46
C ARG A 29 44.77 26.78 -25.02
N ARG A 30 45.90 27.19 -24.46
CA ARG A 30 46.28 26.91 -23.07
C ARG A 30 45.35 27.60 -22.08
N VAL A 31 44.97 28.86 -22.31
CA VAL A 31 44.03 29.59 -21.47
C VAL A 31 42.64 28.94 -21.48
N CYS A 32 42.12 28.58 -22.64
CA CYS A 32 40.84 27.87 -22.77
C CYS A 32 40.88 26.49 -22.09
N SER A 33 42.02 25.76 -22.19
CA SER A 33 42.15 24.46 -21.50
C SER A 33 42.20 24.63 -19.98
N ILE A 34 42.88 25.65 -19.47
CA ILE A 34 42.92 25.95 -18.04
C ILE A 34 41.54 26.38 -17.51
N LEU A 35 40.84 27.23 -18.26
CA LEU A 35 39.49 27.64 -17.92
C LEU A 35 38.53 26.45 -17.93
N GLY A 36 38.62 25.58 -18.95
CA GLY A 36 37.82 24.35 -19.01
C GLY A 36 38.11 23.42 -17.81
N LEU A 37 39.40 23.23 -17.47
CA LEU A 37 39.77 22.45 -16.30
C LEU A 37 39.25 23.07 -15.00
N ALA A 38 39.36 24.39 -14.85
CA ALA A 38 38.88 25.11 -13.69
C ALA A 38 37.36 24.98 -13.55
N ALA A 39 36.59 25.06 -14.68
CA ALA A 39 35.16 24.85 -14.69
C ALA A 39 34.75 23.43 -14.23
N VAL A 40 35.49 22.41 -14.70
CA VAL A 40 35.27 21.00 -14.27
C VAL A 40 35.55 20.82 -12.77
N VAL A 41 36.64 21.39 -12.29
CA VAL A 41 36.99 21.33 -10.85
C VAL A 41 35.92 22.03 -10.01
N LEU A 42 35.44 23.19 -10.45
CA LEU A 42 34.40 23.93 -9.74
C LEU A 42 33.06 23.17 -9.73
N ALA A 43 32.66 22.59 -10.86
CA ALA A 43 31.49 21.75 -10.95
C ALA A 43 31.60 20.52 -10.02
N SER A 44 32.77 19.86 -10.01
CA SER A 44 33.03 18.73 -9.10
C SER A 44 32.96 19.15 -7.63
N ALA A 45 33.51 20.32 -7.29
CA ALA A 45 33.42 20.85 -5.91
C ALA A 45 31.96 21.11 -5.46
N VAL A 46 31.12 21.62 -6.36
CA VAL A 46 29.68 21.81 -6.08
C VAL A 46 28.99 20.48 -5.83
N VAL A 47 29.26 19.44 -6.64
CA VAL A 47 28.70 18.11 -6.46
C VAL A 47 29.15 17.51 -5.13
N VAL A 48 30.45 17.57 -4.82
CA VAL A 48 31.00 17.06 -3.56
C VAL A 48 30.39 17.79 -2.36
N HIS A 49 30.24 19.10 -2.46
CA HIS A 49 29.59 19.89 -1.42
C HIS A 49 28.11 19.47 -1.22
N SER A 50 27.36 19.29 -2.31
CA SER A 50 25.97 18.79 -2.24
C SER A 50 25.88 17.41 -1.60
N LEU A 51 26.79 16.50 -1.97
CA LEU A 51 26.86 15.17 -1.37
C LEU A 51 27.20 15.24 0.12
N TYR A 52 28.13 16.10 0.51
CA TYR A 52 28.46 16.31 1.91
C TYR A 52 27.25 16.80 2.72
N VAL A 53 26.51 17.79 2.21
CA VAL A 53 25.31 18.32 2.87
C VAL A 53 24.25 17.21 3.02
N ILE A 54 23.96 16.45 1.95
CA ILE A 54 22.91 15.43 1.96
C ILE A 54 23.31 14.23 2.83
N GLN A 55 24.56 13.75 2.73
CA GLN A 55 24.96 12.50 3.39
C GLN A 55 25.42 12.71 4.84
N ILE A 56 26.08 13.82 5.14
CA ILE A 56 26.69 14.04 6.45
C ILE A 56 25.86 15.01 7.28
N ARG A 57 25.60 16.21 6.77
CA ARG A 57 24.88 17.23 7.51
C ARG A 57 23.41 16.86 7.73
N ASP A 58 22.70 16.51 6.66
CA ASP A 58 21.28 16.22 6.68
C ASP A 58 20.99 14.70 6.67
N GLY A 59 22.02 13.87 6.67
CA GLY A 59 21.90 12.41 6.57
C GLY A 59 21.11 11.74 7.68
N ALA A 60 21.12 12.29 8.90
CA ALA A 60 20.30 11.81 10.01
C ALA A 60 18.79 12.04 9.73
N LYS A 61 18.45 13.22 9.22
CA LYS A 61 17.10 13.61 8.85
C LYS A 61 16.55 12.73 7.70
N TYR A 62 17.34 12.53 6.67
CA TYR A 62 16.92 11.67 5.56
C TYR A 62 16.79 10.19 5.95
N ARG A 63 17.65 9.69 6.84
CA ARG A 63 17.51 8.34 7.43
C ARG A 63 16.23 8.21 8.24
N GLN A 64 15.89 9.23 9.02
CA GLN A 64 14.63 9.24 9.76
C GLN A 64 13.40 9.24 8.84
N TYR A 65 13.40 10.07 7.79
CA TYR A 65 12.32 10.06 6.80
C TYR A 65 12.23 8.72 6.06
N ALA A 66 13.36 8.14 5.65
CA ALA A 66 13.38 6.83 5.02
C ALA A 66 12.83 5.75 5.96
N ALA A 67 13.21 5.77 7.24
CA ALA A 67 12.68 4.84 8.23
C ALA A 67 11.15 5.00 8.40
N GLN A 68 10.65 6.23 8.51
CA GLN A 68 9.21 6.49 8.60
C GLN A 68 8.44 6.04 7.36
N GLN A 69 9.03 6.21 6.16
CA GLN A 69 8.41 5.75 4.92
C GLN A 69 8.46 4.22 4.74
N GLN A 70 9.42 3.55 5.36
CA GLN A 70 9.59 2.11 5.26
C GLN A 70 8.81 1.33 6.31
N LEU A 71 8.34 1.98 7.36
CA LEU A 71 7.59 1.32 8.42
C LEU A 71 6.08 1.41 8.13
N LEU A 72 5.42 0.28 8.31
CA LEU A 72 3.98 0.16 8.36
C LEU A 72 3.62 -0.14 9.82
N ASP A 73 2.92 0.79 10.46
CA ASP A 73 2.37 0.62 11.80
C ASP A 73 0.89 0.24 11.66
N THR A 74 0.57 -0.98 12.02
CA THR A 74 -0.78 -1.51 11.93
C THR A 74 -1.32 -1.75 13.33
N THR A 75 -2.44 -1.14 13.67
CA THR A 75 -3.13 -1.36 14.94
C THR A 75 -3.75 -2.76 14.97
N VAL A 76 -3.48 -3.50 16.04
CA VAL A 76 -4.12 -4.78 16.35
C VAL A 76 -5.20 -4.50 17.37
N LYS A 77 -6.46 -4.50 16.95
CA LYS A 77 -7.59 -4.20 17.82
C LYS A 77 -7.71 -5.25 18.95
N ALA A 78 -7.86 -4.76 20.20
CA ALA A 78 -8.20 -5.57 21.35
C ALA A 78 -9.63 -6.09 21.22
N THR A 79 -9.88 -7.30 21.76
CA THR A 79 -11.23 -7.83 21.86
C THR A 79 -11.92 -7.21 23.08
N ARG A 80 -13.11 -6.67 22.89
CA ARG A 80 -13.91 -6.11 23.99
C ARG A 80 -14.41 -7.21 24.87
N GLY A 81 -14.29 -7.06 26.20
CA GLY A 81 -14.76 -8.00 27.20
C GLY A 81 -16.26 -8.26 27.11
N GLU A 82 -16.67 -9.45 27.50
CA GLU A 82 -18.07 -9.87 27.48
C GLU A 82 -18.80 -9.42 28.77
N ILE A 83 -20.14 -9.33 28.69
CA ILE A 83 -20.99 -9.04 29.85
C ILE A 83 -21.88 -10.24 30.08
N TYR A 84 -21.84 -10.74 31.31
CA TYR A 84 -22.60 -11.90 31.78
C TYR A 84 -23.62 -11.49 32.84
N ASP A 85 -24.67 -12.30 32.99
CA ASP A 85 -25.56 -12.25 34.13
C ASP A 85 -24.99 -12.93 35.36
N ALA A 86 -25.73 -13.00 36.48
CA ALA A 86 -25.34 -13.66 37.71
C ALA A 86 -25.10 -15.15 37.54
N ASN A 87 -25.69 -15.81 36.56
CA ASN A 87 -25.63 -17.24 36.26
C ASN A 87 -24.58 -17.58 35.19
N GLY A 88 -23.87 -16.58 34.66
CA GLY A 88 -22.89 -16.74 33.57
C GLY A 88 -23.51 -16.75 32.14
N ILE A 89 -24.77 -16.34 32.03
CA ILE A 89 -25.42 -16.20 30.69
C ILE A 89 -24.87 -14.95 30.01
N THR A 90 -24.47 -15.08 28.74
CA THR A 90 -23.89 -13.99 27.97
C THR A 90 -24.94 -12.96 27.55
N LEU A 91 -24.85 -11.74 28.09
CA LEU A 91 -25.73 -10.62 27.76
C LEU A 91 -25.18 -9.75 26.64
N ALA A 92 -23.86 -9.65 26.53
CA ALA A 92 -23.21 -8.97 25.42
C ALA A 92 -21.87 -9.69 25.08
N SER A 93 -21.69 -10.02 23.81
CA SER A 93 -20.47 -10.64 23.28
C SER A 93 -19.90 -9.84 22.12
N THR A 94 -18.62 -10.10 21.82
CA THR A 94 -17.94 -9.45 20.69
C THR A 94 -17.54 -10.51 19.67
N SER A 95 -18.02 -10.38 18.45
CA SER A 95 -17.63 -11.23 17.32
C SER A 95 -16.58 -10.50 16.44
N VAL A 96 -15.59 -11.26 16.00
CA VAL A 96 -14.63 -10.75 15.00
C VAL A 96 -15.30 -10.78 13.64
N VAL A 97 -15.31 -9.62 12.99
CA VAL A 97 -15.83 -9.42 11.63
C VAL A 97 -14.78 -8.72 10.79
N TRP A 98 -15.03 -8.60 9.50
CA TRP A 98 -14.10 -8.03 8.55
C TRP A 98 -14.78 -6.97 7.69
N ASN A 99 -14.08 -5.87 7.43
CA ASN A 99 -14.46 -4.90 6.43
C ASN A 99 -13.68 -5.21 5.15
N ILE A 100 -14.38 -5.46 4.07
CA ILE A 100 -13.79 -5.75 2.76
C ILE A 100 -13.66 -4.45 2.00
N TRP A 101 -12.46 -4.12 1.56
CA TRP A 101 -12.17 -2.95 0.77
C TRP A 101 -11.31 -3.29 -0.44
N ALA A 102 -11.33 -2.45 -1.45
CA ALA A 102 -10.53 -2.61 -2.66
C ALA A 102 -9.73 -1.36 -2.96
N ASP A 103 -8.64 -1.55 -3.71
CA ASP A 103 -7.87 -0.49 -4.36
C ASP A 103 -8.07 -0.57 -5.87
N PRO A 104 -9.09 0.13 -6.44
CA PRO A 104 -9.32 0.14 -7.87
C PRO A 104 -8.14 0.74 -8.65
N SER A 105 -7.43 1.74 -8.09
CA SER A 105 -6.29 2.37 -8.76
C SER A 105 -5.12 1.40 -8.98
N TYR A 106 -5.00 0.40 -8.11
CA TYR A 106 -4.01 -0.66 -8.19
C TYR A 106 -4.54 -1.92 -8.88
N SER A 107 -5.86 -1.98 -9.15
CA SER A 107 -6.54 -3.10 -9.79
C SER A 107 -6.42 -2.99 -11.32
N SER A 108 -5.25 -3.34 -11.85
CA SER A 108 -4.88 -3.12 -13.26
C SER A 108 -5.75 -3.86 -14.29
N ILE A 109 -6.59 -4.79 -13.85
CA ILE A 109 -7.54 -5.49 -14.72
C ILE A 109 -8.81 -4.66 -14.99
N LEU A 110 -9.10 -3.70 -14.11
CA LEU A 110 -10.30 -2.85 -14.22
C LEU A 110 -10.13 -1.71 -15.24
N TYR A 111 -8.95 -1.59 -15.86
CA TYR A 111 -8.69 -0.56 -16.85
C TYR A 111 -7.60 -0.97 -17.83
N THR A 112 -7.68 -0.44 -19.04
CA THR A 112 -6.60 -0.51 -20.02
C THR A 112 -5.77 0.78 -19.95
N THR A 113 -4.49 0.66 -20.22
CA THR A 113 -3.57 1.80 -20.19
C THR A 113 -3.06 2.06 -21.60
N SER A 114 -3.30 3.24 -22.13
CA SER A 114 -2.73 3.74 -23.39
C SER A 114 -1.81 4.92 -23.11
N THR A 115 -0.73 5.02 -23.88
CA THR A 115 0.19 6.16 -23.81
C THR A 115 0.04 6.95 -25.09
N ASN A 116 -0.36 8.21 -25.00
CA ASN A 116 -0.49 9.12 -26.14
C ASN A 116 0.89 9.61 -26.63
N ASP A 117 0.93 10.23 -27.80
CA ASP A 117 2.15 10.80 -28.41
C ASP A 117 2.84 11.81 -27.48
N ASP A 118 2.10 12.51 -26.62
CA ASP A 118 2.59 13.44 -25.60
C ASP A 118 3.16 12.75 -24.35
N LYS A 119 3.35 11.41 -24.38
CA LYS A 119 3.78 10.57 -23.24
C LYS A 119 2.83 10.61 -22.03
N THR A 120 1.61 11.09 -22.22
CA THR A 120 0.58 11.05 -21.17
C THR A 120 -0.06 9.68 -21.15
N THR A 121 -0.08 9.05 -19.97
CA THR A 121 -0.72 7.74 -19.74
C THR A 121 -2.20 7.96 -19.42
N VAL A 122 -3.08 7.43 -20.27
CA VAL A 122 -4.54 7.47 -20.07
C VAL A 122 -5.01 6.08 -19.63
N ARG A 123 -5.84 6.03 -18.59
CA ARG A 123 -6.53 4.82 -18.14
C ARG A 123 -7.95 4.83 -18.67
N THR A 124 -8.33 3.77 -19.35
CA THR A 124 -9.70 3.58 -19.85
C THR A 124 -10.33 2.45 -19.07
N PHE A 125 -11.44 2.72 -18.39
CA PHE A 125 -12.18 1.74 -17.59
C PHE A 125 -12.68 0.57 -18.44
N ASP A 126 -12.58 -0.66 -17.91
CA ASP A 126 -13.10 -1.89 -18.52
C ASP A 126 -14.37 -2.36 -17.78
N PRO A 127 -15.56 -2.07 -18.32
CA PRO A 127 -16.82 -2.43 -17.67
C PRO A 127 -17.05 -3.94 -17.63
N THR A 128 -16.50 -4.71 -18.56
CA THR A 128 -16.70 -6.15 -18.63
C THR A 128 -15.96 -6.86 -17.50
N MET A 129 -14.70 -6.53 -17.31
CA MET A 129 -13.91 -7.07 -16.21
C MET A 129 -14.44 -6.62 -14.84
N CYS A 130 -14.87 -5.38 -14.74
CA CYS A 130 -15.50 -4.87 -13.52
C CYS A 130 -16.79 -5.64 -13.19
N ALA A 131 -17.63 -5.92 -14.20
CA ALA A 131 -18.88 -6.67 -14.02
C ALA A 131 -18.61 -8.11 -13.52
N GLU A 132 -17.65 -8.80 -14.13
CA GLU A 132 -17.26 -10.16 -13.74
C GLU A 132 -16.74 -10.24 -12.30
N VAL A 133 -15.84 -9.33 -11.93
CA VAL A 133 -15.30 -9.25 -10.57
C VAL A 133 -16.41 -8.92 -9.56
N SER A 134 -17.28 -7.95 -9.89
CA SER A 134 -18.37 -7.53 -9.02
C SER A 134 -19.35 -8.66 -8.78
N GLN A 135 -19.71 -9.41 -9.82
CA GLN A 135 -20.58 -10.58 -9.71
C GLN A 135 -19.98 -11.63 -8.76
N GLY A 136 -18.71 -11.98 -8.96
CA GLY A 136 -18.06 -12.99 -8.14
C GLY A 136 -17.92 -12.60 -6.67
N ILE A 137 -17.70 -11.33 -6.37
CA ILE A 137 -17.65 -10.82 -5.00
C ILE A 137 -19.05 -10.79 -4.39
N THR A 138 -20.07 -10.30 -5.13
CA THR A 138 -21.45 -10.18 -4.65
C THR A 138 -22.03 -11.53 -4.28
N LEU A 139 -21.85 -12.55 -5.11
CA LEU A 139 -22.32 -13.90 -4.83
C LEU A 139 -21.78 -14.41 -3.49
N ARG A 140 -20.52 -14.16 -3.17
CA ARG A 140 -19.89 -14.57 -1.91
C ARG A 140 -20.35 -13.77 -0.71
N LEU A 141 -20.61 -12.48 -0.90
CA LEU A 141 -21.14 -11.63 0.17
C LEU A 141 -22.54 -12.09 0.59
N LEU A 142 -23.38 -12.51 -0.35
CA LEU A 142 -24.77 -12.90 -0.10
C LEU A 142 -24.94 -14.37 0.27
N SER A 143 -23.97 -15.23 -0.02
CA SER A 143 -24.03 -16.66 0.36
C SER A 143 -23.99 -16.89 1.87
N GLY A 144 -23.54 -15.89 2.65
CA GLY A 144 -23.45 -15.96 4.11
C GLY A 144 -22.33 -16.86 4.65
N ASP A 145 -22.03 -17.97 3.98
CA ASP A 145 -20.93 -18.90 4.28
C ASP A 145 -19.76 -18.78 3.30
N GLY A 146 -19.94 -18.05 2.20
CA GLY A 146 -18.95 -17.88 1.13
C GLY A 146 -18.82 -19.07 0.17
N GLU A 147 -19.54 -20.16 0.39
CA GLU A 147 -19.44 -21.41 -0.36
C GLU A 147 -20.72 -21.76 -1.15
N SER A 148 -21.89 -21.52 -0.54
CA SER A 148 -23.20 -21.86 -1.10
C SER A 148 -23.67 -20.86 -2.16
N LEU A 149 -22.86 -20.68 -3.23
CA LEU A 149 -23.10 -19.66 -4.26
C LEU A 149 -24.38 -19.91 -5.07
N ASP A 150 -24.73 -21.18 -5.30
CA ASP A 150 -25.92 -21.58 -6.05
C ASP A 150 -27.23 -21.29 -5.29
N ALA A 151 -27.15 -21.05 -3.98
CA ALA A 151 -28.29 -20.70 -3.16
C ALA A 151 -28.66 -19.21 -3.25
N VAL A 152 -27.78 -18.39 -3.84
CA VAL A 152 -28.01 -16.94 -3.99
C VAL A 152 -28.96 -16.67 -5.15
N ASP A 153 -30.12 -16.07 -4.86
CA ASP A 153 -31.05 -15.63 -5.89
C ASP A 153 -30.54 -14.37 -6.59
N THR A 154 -29.98 -14.55 -7.78
CA THR A 154 -29.42 -13.45 -8.59
C THR A 154 -30.49 -12.53 -9.19
N SER A 155 -31.78 -12.89 -9.11
CA SER A 155 -32.91 -12.04 -9.52
C SER A 155 -33.46 -11.19 -8.39
N SER A 156 -32.97 -11.37 -7.15
CA SER A 156 -33.45 -10.63 -5.98
C SER A 156 -33.03 -9.15 -6.02
N GLU A 157 -33.83 -8.32 -5.39
CA GLU A 157 -33.50 -6.90 -5.22
C GLU A 157 -32.24 -6.71 -4.38
N GLU A 158 -32.06 -7.56 -3.36
CA GLU A 158 -30.87 -7.55 -2.50
C GLU A 158 -29.59 -7.82 -3.30
N TYR A 159 -29.62 -8.82 -4.19
CA TYR A 159 -28.50 -9.09 -5.10
C TYR A 159 -28.20 -7.88 -5.98
N THR A 160 -29.23 -7.30 -6.60
CA THR A 160 -29.08 -6.17 -7.51
C THR A 160 -28.48 -4.96 -6.79
N GLN A 161 -28.94 -4.63 -5.60
CA GLN A 161 -28.42 -3.52 -4.78
C GLN A 161 -26.96 -3.75 -4.35
N GLN A 162 -26.65 -4.96 -3.88
CA GLN A 162 -25.30 -5.30 -3.46
C GLN A 162 -24.33 -5.32 -4.65
N TYR A 163 -24.76 -5.89 -5.78
CA TYR A 163 -23.99 -5.89 -7.02
C TYR A 163 -23.67 -4.46 -7.48
N GLN A 164 -24.67 -3.60 -7.51
CA GLN A 164 -24.49 -2.20 -7.91
C GLN A 164 -23.52 -1.47 -6.96
N THR A 165 -23.64 -1.72 -5.66
CA THR A 165 -22.72 -1.14 -4.65
C THR A 165 -21.26 -1.55 -4.92
N VAL A 166 -21.02 -2.83 -5.17
CA VAL A 166 -19.69 -3.36 -5.47
C VAL A 166 -19.17 -2.83 -6.81
N TYR A 167 -20.02 -2.82 -7.84
CA TYR A 167 -19.68 -2.33 -9.17
C TYR A 167 -19.31 -0.84 -9.16
N ASP A 168 -20.13 -0.01 -8.51
CA ASP A 168 -19.89 1.43 -8.40
C ASP A 168 -18.62 1.74 -7.60
N ALA A 169 -18.33 0.93 -6.58
CA ALA A 169 -17.09 1.06 -5.83
C ALA A 169 -15.86 0.72 -6.70
N LEU A 170 -15.88 -0.39 -7.44
CA LEU A 170 -14.77 -0.83 -8.28
C LEU A 170 -14.60 0.02 -9.54
N SER A 171 -15.65 0.68 -10.03
CA SER A 171 -15.59 1.58 -11.19
C SER A 171 -14.78 2.85 -10.94
N LYS A 172 -14.52 3.21 -9.67
CA LYS A 172 -13.72 4.38 -9.28
C LYS A 172 -12.22 4.13 -9.43
N ILE A 173 -11.77 3.91 -10.66
CA ILE A 173 -10.39 3.48 -10.99
C ILE A 173 -9.28 4.44 -10.52
N ASP A 174 -9.60 5.65 -10.09
CA ASP A 174 -8.65 6.61 -9.53
C ASP A 174 -8.62 6.60 -7.99
N SER A 175 -9.50 5.83 -7.35
CA SER A 175 -9.54 5.70 -5.90
C SER A 175 -8.62 4.58 -5.44
N SER A 176 -7.84 4.84 -4.38
CA SER A 176 -6.98 3.83 -3.74
C SER A 176 -7.65 3.10 -2.58
N TYR A 177 -8.83 3.53 -2.17
CA TYR A 177 -9.58 2.89 -1.08
C TYR A 177 -11.08 3.04 -1.33
N VAL A 178 -11.76 1.92 -1.51
CA VAL A 178 -13.23 1.84 -1.59
C VAL A 178 -13.72 0.67 -0.75
N VAL A 179 -14.76 0.89 0.05
CA VAL A 179 -15.36 -0.16 0.87
C VAL A 179 -16.37 -0.92 0.01
N LEU A 180 -16.24 -2.25 -0.03
CA LEU A 180 -17.16 -3.16 -0.74
C LEU A 180 -18.22 -3.72 0.18
N ALA A 181 -17.84 -4.08 1.41
CA ALA A 181 -18.74 -4.58 2.43
C ALA A 181 -18.17 -4.38 3.83
N THR A 182 -19.03 -4.28 4.82
CA THR A 182 -18.63 -4.15 6.23
C THR A 182 -19.23 -5.30 7.05
N LYS A 183 -18.60 -5.61 8.18
CA LYS A 183 -19.06 -6.61 9.15
C LYS A 183 -19.25 -8.01 8.57
N VAL A 184 -18.41 -8.39 7.63
CA VAL A 184 -18.40 -9.69 6.98
C VAL A 184 -17.77 -10.74 7.90
N ASN A 185 -18.32 -11.95 7.93
CA ASN A 185 -17.76 -13.05 8.70
C ASN A 185 -16.46 -13.60 8.06
N ASN A 186 -15.73 -14.42 8.83
CA ASN A 186 -14.44 -14.94 8.37
C ASN A 186 -14.56 -15.92 7.19
N ALA A 187 -15.63 -16.69 7.09
CA ALA A 187 -15.81 -17.64 6.00
C ALA A 187 -15.97 -16.92 4.66
N VAL A 188 -16.86 -15.93 4.61
CA VAL A 188 -17.06 -15.08 3.42
C VAL A 188 -15.78 -14.32 3.05
N LYS A 189 -15.07 -13.78 4.05
CA LYS A 189 -13.76 -13.13 3.82
C LYS A 189 -12.78 -14.06 3.12
N LEU A 190 -12.60 -15.29 3.61
CA LEU A 190 -11.69 -16.27 3.02
C LEU A 190 -12.11 -16.65 1.59
N SER A 191 -13.42 -16.85 1.36
CA SER A 191 -13.97 -17.16 0.05
C SER A 191 -13.71 -16.03 -0.97
N ILE A 192 -13.82 -14.77 -0.55
CA ILE A 192 -13.50 -13.62 -1.41
C ILE A 192 -11.99 -13.57 -1.72
N GLU A 193 -11.12 -13.80 -0.73
CA GLU A 193 -9.67 -13.85 -0.93
C GLU A 193 -9.27 -14.96 -1.90
N ASP A 194 -9.84 -16.14 -1.76
CA ASP A 194 -9.61 -17.28 -2.67
C ASP A 194 -10.11 -16.99 -4.08
N TYR A 195 -11.30 -16.42 -4.21
CA TYR A 195 -11.82 -15.98 -5.51
C TYR A 195 -10.88 -15.00 -6.20
N VAL A 196 -10.51 -13.91 -5.51
CA VAL A 196 -9.63 -12.88 -6.05
C VAL A 196 -8.26 -13.45 -6.40
N SER A 197 -7.72 -14.36 -5.58
CA SER A 197 -6.47 -15.07 -5.86
C SER A 197 -6.58 -15.93 -7.10
N GLY A 198 -7.65 -16.70 -7.23
CA GLY A 198 -7.95 -17.54 -8.41
C GLY A 198 -8.14 -16.71 -9.67
N PHE A 199 -8.93 -15.64 -9.58
CA PHE A 199 -9.18 -14.70 -10.66
C PHE A 199 -7.87 -14.06 -11.16
N ASN A 200 -7.03 -13.58 -10.23
CA ASN A 200 -5.74 -13.01 -10.55
C ASN A 200 -4.78 -14.02 -11.21
N LYS A 201 -4.87 -15.32 -10.86
CA LYS A 201 -4.08 -16.39 -11.49
C LYS A 201 -4.58 -16.69 -12.91
N ALA A 202 -5.90 -16.72 -13.12
CA ALA A 202 -6.52 -16.99 -14.42
C ALA A 202 -6.22 -15.89 -15.44
N HIS A 203 -6.18 -14.63 -15.00
CA HIS A 203 -5.95 -13.46 -15.85
C HIS A 203 -4.48 -12.99 -15.88
N LYS A 204 -3.56 -13.86 -15.45
CA LYS A 204 -2.11 -13.58 -15.50
C LYS A 204 -1.65 -13.59 -16.96
N LYS A 205 -1.53 -12.43 -17.59
CA LYS A 205 -0.92 -12.28 -18.92
C LYS A 205 0.58 -12.58 -18.83
N GLY A 206 1.08 -13.27 -19.88
CA GLY A 206 2.42 -13.83 -19.94
C GLY A 206 3.57 -12.83 -19.83
N SER A 207 4.76 -13.37 -19.66
CA SER A 207 6.06 -12.70 -19.50
C SER A 207 6.28 -11.58 -20.52
N GLY A 208 6.32 -10.33 -20.05
CA GLY A 208 6.57 -9.13 -20.82
C GLY A 208 6.20 -7.89 -19.99
N ALA A 209 6.49 -6.70 -20.47
CA ALA A 209 6.18 -5.41 -19.81
C ALA A 209 4.67 -5.14 -19.60
N ASP A 210 3.81 -6.04 -20.05
CA ASP A 210 2.38 -6.04 -19.80
C ASP A 210 2.12 -6.44 -18.34
N ARG A 211 1.68 -5.48 -17.57
CA ARG A 211 1.30 -5.63 -16.18
C ARG A 211 0.31 -6.78 -16.04
N ILE A 212 0.61 -7.70 -15.14
CA ILE A 212 -0.28 -8.77 -14.69
C ILE A 212 -1.61 -8.11 -14.32
N GLY A 213 -2.69 -8.46 -15.05
CA GLY A 213 -4.03 -8.05 -14.66
C GLY A 213 -4.30 -8.56 -13.24
N ARG A 214 -4.57 -7.69 -12.31
CA ARG A 214 -4.87 -8.05 -10.92
C ARG A 214 -6.00 -7.20 -10.38
N VAL A 215 -6.79 -7.81 -9.54
CA VAL A 215 -7.72 -7.13 -8.65
C VAL A 215 -7.06 -7.03 -7.28
N SER A 216 -7.09 -5.86 -6.67
CA SER A 216 -6.59 -5.63 -5.33
C SER A 216 -7.77 -5.49 -4.38
N VAL A 217 -8.04 -6.54 -3.62
CA VAL A 217 -9.03 -6.58 -2.55
C VAL A 217 -8.32 -6.99 -1.27
N SER A 218 -8.67 -6.37 -0.18
CA SER A 218 -8.10 -6.63 1.14
C SER A 218 -9.19 -6.61 2.21
N ALA A 219 -8.91 -7.23 3.33
CA ALA A 219 -9.81 -7.29 4.47
C ALA A 219 -9.15 -6.65 5.69
N GLU A 220 -9.89 -5.78 6.36
CA GLU A 220 -9.48 -5.16 7.61
C GLU A 220 -10.30 -5.77 8.77
N LYS A 221 -9.60 -6.21 9.82
CA LYS A 221 -10.24 -6.78 11.01
C LYS A 221 -11.06 -5.70 11.72
N SER A 222 -12.30 -6.01 12.00
CA SER A 222 -13.25 -5.19 12.76
C SER A 222 -13.92 -6.03 13.83
N SER A 223 -14.74 -5.42 14.64
CA SER A 223 -15.52 -6.10 15.66
C SER A 223 -16.98 -5.70 15.59
N GLN A 224 -17.85 -6.64 15.94
CA GLN A 224 -19.28 -6.40 16.07
C GLN A 224 -19.74 -6.82 17.45
N ARG A 225 -20.38 -5.91 18.16
CA ARG A 225 -21.03 -6.18 19.44
C ARG A 225 -22.37 -6.83 19.20
N ASN A 226 -22.62 -7.95 19.87
CA ASN A 226 -23.86 -8.71 19.77
C ASN A 226 -24.55 -8.75 21.13
N TYR A 227 -25.86 -8.53 21.12
CA TYR A 227 -26.73 -8.56 22.30
C TYR A 227 -27.80 -9.64 22.10
N PRO A 228 -27.53 -10.90 22.53
CA PRO A 228 -28.42 -12.04 22.22
C PRO A 228 -29.86 -11.85 22.68
N TYR A 229 -30.06 -11.13 23.78
CA TYR A 229 -31.38 -10.89 24.36
C TYR A 229 -32.06 -9.59 23.89
N GLY A 230 -31.54 -8.95 22.86
CA GLY A 230 -32.13 -7.79 22.21
C GLY A 230 -32.49 -6.65 23.17
N ALA A 231 -33.76 -6.34 23.30
CA ALA A 231 -34.25 -5.25 24.15
C ALA A 231 -34.17 -5.53 25.66
N PHE A 232 -33.93 -6.78 26.08
CA PHE A 232 -33.79 -7.12 27.48
C PHE A 232 -32.65 -6.37 28.12
N ALA A 233 -32.91 -5.71 29.24
CA ALA A 233 -31.94 -4.88 29.97
C ALA A 233 -31.21 -3.83 29.11
N ALA A 234 -31.69 -3.50 27.89
CA ALA A 234 -31.04 -2.57 26.97
C ALA A 234 -30.78 -1.20 27.62
N ALA A 235 -31.68 -0.73 28.46
CA ALA A 235 -31.54 0.51 29.21
C ALA A 235 -30.37 0.47 30.22
N VAL A 236 -30.08 -0.72 30.77
CA VAL A 236 -28.98 -0.94 31.72
C VAL A 236 -27.67 -1.25 30.98
N LEU A 237 -27.69 -2.20 30.05
CA LEU A 237 -26.51 -2.58 29.29
C LEU A 237 -26.00 -1.43 28.43
N GLY A 238 -26.90 -0.71 27.78
CA GLY A 238 -26.55 0.30 26.80
C GLY A 238 -26.11 -0.31 25.46
N PHE A 239 -25.31 0.41 24.72
CA PHE A 239 -24.81 0.00 23.41
C PHE A 239 -23.46 0.64 23.09
N THR A 240 -22.79 0.05 22.11
CA THR A 240 -21.56 0.59 21.52
C THR A 240 -21.83 1.24 20.16
N ASP A 241 -20.97 2.17 19.74
CA ASP A 241 -20.98 2.69 18.38
C ASP A 241 -20.38 1.68 17.37
N GLY A 242 -20.26 2.13 16.10
CA GLY A 242 -19.68 1.32 15.03
C GLY A 242 -18.20 0.95 15.22
N GLU A 243 -17.50 1.67 16.07
CA GLU A 243 -16.08 1.44 16.39
C GLU A 243 -15.88 0.60 17.66
N GLY A 244 -16.98 0.22 18.33
CA GLY A 244 -16.95 -0.58 19.55
C GLY A 244 -16.75 0.23 20.84
N VAL A 245 -16.95 1.56 20.79
CA VAL A 245 -16.89 2.44 21.97
C VAL A 245 -18.25 2.49 22.64
N GLY A 246 -18.29 2.26 23.96
CA GLY A 246 -19.52 2.33 24.75
C GLY A 246 -20.09 3.76 24.80
N THR A 247 -21.31 3.94 24.31
CA THR A 247 -21.96 5.26 24.23
C THR A 247 -23.01 5.47 25.30
N TYR A 248 -23.59 4.40 25.83
CA TYR A 248 -24.64 4.46 26.84
C TYR A 248 -24.54 3.27 27.83
N GLY A 249 -25.18 3.41 29.02
CA GLY A 249 -25.35 2.36 30.02
C GLY A 249 -24.04 1.82 30.61
N LEU A 250 -24.03 0.54 30.94
CA LEU A 250 -22.85 -0.17 31.48
C LEU A 250 -21.70 -0.19 30.46
N GLU A 251 -22.01 -0.29 29.17
CA GLU A 251 -21.01 -0.25 28.11
C GLU A 251 -20.16 1.03 28.19
N LYS A 252 -20.79 2.18 28.49
CA LYS A 252 -20.10 3.46 28.68
C LYS A 252 -19.41 3.53 30.04
N SER A 253 -20.12 3.14 31.10
CA SER A 253 -19.60 3.30 32.46
C SER A 253 -18.36 2.46 32.73
N TYR A 254 -18.28 1.27 32.11
CA TYR A 254 -17.16 0.34 32.21
C TYR A 254 -16.31 0.30 30.97
N GLN A 255 -16.32 1.36 30.15
CA GLN A 255 -15.56 1.45 28.91
C GLN A 255 -14.07 1.10 29.12
N SER A 256 -13.42 1.64 30.14
CA SER A 256 -11.99 1.40 30.40
C SER A 256 -11.68 -0.06 30.79
N THR A 257 -12.66 -0.78 31.34
CA THR A 257 -12.52 -2.19 31.73
C THR A 257 -12.80 -3.12 30.53
N LEU A 258 -13.87 -2.81 29.79
CA LEU A 258 -14.34 -3.63 28.69
C LEU A 258 -13.52 -3.47 27.40
N ALA A 259 -13.02 -2.28 27.08
CA ALA A 259 -12.37 -2.02 25.79
C ALA A 259 -11.02 -2.70 25.60
N GLY A 260 -10.30 -2.99 26.70
CA GLY A 260 -8.92 -3.46 26.60
C GLY A 260 -7.95 -2.37 26.11
N VAL A 261 -6.80 -2.80 25.64
CA VAL A 261 -5.76 -1.92 25.08
C VAL A 261 -5.31 -2.46 23.74
N ASP A 262 -5.48 -1.67 22.71
CA ASP A 262 -5.06 -2.04 21.35
C ASP A 262 -3.54 -2.29 21.30
N GLY A 263 -3.15 -3.33 20.60
CA GLY A 263 -1.77 -3.60 20.23
C GLY A 263 -1.39 -2.92 18.94
N ARG A 264 -0.14 -3.08 18.54
CA ARG A 264 0.36 -2.60 17.25
C ARG A 264 1.44 -3.51 16.70
N THR A 265 1.49 -3.63 15.40
CA THR A 265 2.54 -4.36 14.70
C THR A 265 3.26 -3.39 13.77
N ILE A 266 4.56 -3.24 14.00
CA ILE A 266 5.43 -2.41 13.17
C ILE A 266 6.20 -3.35 12.25
N THR A 267 5.90 -3.28 10.95
CA THR A 267 6.57 -4.06 9.90
C THR A 267 7.23 -3.15 8.88
N ARG A 268 8.12 -3.71 8.06
CA ARG A 268 8.58 -3.01 6.86
C ARG A 268 7.58 -3.15 5.75
N ARG A 269 7.42 -2.09 4.96
CA ARG A 269 6.62 -2.11 3.73
C ARG A 269 7.53 -2.04 2.50
N ASN A 270 7.09 -2.69 1.42
CA ASN A 270 7.75 -2.58 0.13
C ASN A 270 7.41 -1.23 -0.54
N ALA A 271 8.02 -0.96 -1.71
CA ALA A 271 7.76 0.27 -2.48
C ALA A 271 6.29 0.44 -2.90
N VAL A 272 5.50 -0.62 -2.85
CA VAL A 272 4.06 -0.64 -3.19
C VAL A 272 3.18 -0.43 -1.95
N GLY A 273 3.77 -0.37 -0.74
CA GLY A 273 3.05 -0.14 0.51
C GLY A 273 2.64 -1.42 1.26
N ASN A 274 2.85 -2.61 0.70
CA ASN A 274 2.49 -3.87 1.35
C ASN A 274 3.51 -4.26 2.42
N ALA A 275 3.04 -4.85 3.52
CA ALA A 275 3.90 -5.42 4.54
C ALA A 275 4.84 -6.47 3.94
N ILE A 276 6.12 -6.38 4.26
CA ILE A 276 7.10 -7.42 3.95
C ILE A 276 7.04 -8.39 5.12
N ALA A 277 6.90 -9.70 4.83
CA ALA A 277 7.05 -10.75 5.84
C ALA A 277 8.52 -10.75 6.32
N ASP A 278 8.81 -9.96 7.34
CA ASP A 278 10.15 -9.79 7.91
C ASP A 278 10.16 -10.44 9.30
N GLN A 279 11.22 -11.20 9.59
CA GLN A 279 11.47 -11.75 10.92
C GLN A 279 11.73 -10.68 11.98
N ASN A 280 11.93 -9.42 11.57
CA ASN A 280 12.16 -8.28 12.45
C ASN A 280 10.88 -7.45 12.71
N ALA A 281 9.69 -7.98 12.43
CA ALA A 281 8.44 -7.32 12.81
C ALA A 281 8.36 -7.21 14.33
N THR A 282 8.19 -5.98 14.84
CA THR A 282 7.98 -5.74 16.26
C THR A 282 6.48 -5.70 16.54
N THR A 283 5.99 -6.72 17.25
CA THR A 283 4.57 -6.81 17.65
C THR A 283 4.41 -6.52 19.12
N PHE A 284 3.61 -5.52 19.42
CA PHE A 284 3.08 -5.26 20.75
C PHE A 284 1.69 -5.89 20.81
N ALA A 285 1.54 -6.98 21.57
CA ALA A 285 0.27 -7.70 21.64
C ALA A 285 -0.84 -6.79 22.21
N ALA A 286 -2.04 -6.90 21.62
CA ALA A 286 -3.23 -6.32 22.21
C ALA A 286 -3.52 -6.99 23.56
N LYS A 287 -4.06 -6.23 24.51
CA LYS A 287 -4.57 -6.74 25.75
C LYS A 287 -6.10 -6.66 25.73
N ASP A 288 -6.75 -7.80 25.65
CA ASP A 288 -8.21 -7.87 25.61
C ASP A 288 -8.85 -7.26 26.86
N GLY A 289 -10.06 -6.77 26.70
CA GLY A 289 -10.86 -6.23 27.79
C GLY A 289 -11.23 -7.29 28.81
N SER A 290 -11.46 -6.85 30.05
CA SER A 290 -11.95 -7.74 31.10
C SER A 290 -13.46 -7.94 30.97
N ASN A 291 -13.93 -9.14 31.32
CA ASN A 291 -15.35 -9.46 31.34
C ASN A 291 -16.04 -8.82 32.57
N LEU A 292 -17.32 -8.55 32.43
CA LEU A 292 -18.15 -8.00 33.49
C LEU A 292 -19.24 -9.01 33.84
N VAL A 293 -19.39 -9.35 35.12
CA VAL A 293 -20.48 -10.18 35.62
C VAL A 293 -21.42 -9.29 36.40
N LEU A 294 -22.69 -9.30 36.05
CA LEU A 294 -23.74 -8.53 36.71
C LEU A 294 -24.44 -9.33 37.80
N SER A 295 -25.02 -8.64 38.74
CA SER A 295 -25.92 -9.28 39.74
C SER A 295 -27.37 -9.46 39.23
N LEU A 296 -27.63 -9.09 37.96
CA LEU A 296 -28.91 -9.30 37.29
C LEU A 296 -29.06 -10.77 36.89
N ASP A 297 -30.27 -11.28 36.97
CA ASP A 297 -30.67 -12.61 36.51
C ASP A 297 -31.64 -12.45 35.34
N VAL A 298 -31.40 -13.20 34.28
CA VAL A 298 -32.20 -13.16 33.04
C VAL A 298 -33.36 -14.13 33.07
N ASN A 299 -33.39 -15.07 34.03
CA ASN A 299 -34.45 -16.08 34.18
C ASN A 299 -35.63 -15.59 34.98
#